data_e83e71f4831ca00a445e174a663e58f2
#
_entry.id   e83e71f4831ca00a445e174a663e58f2
#
_cell.length_a   1.000
_cell.length_b   1.000
_cell.length_c   1.000
_cell.angle_alpha   90.00
_cell.angle_beta   90.00
_cell.angle_gamma   90.00
#
_symmetry.space_group_name_H-M   'P 1'
#
loop_
_entity.id
_entity.type
_entity.pdbx_description
1 polymer ?
#
loop_
_entity_poly.entity_id
_entity_poly.type
_entity_poly.pdbx_seq_one_letter_code
_entity_poly.pdbx_strand_id
1 'polypeptide(L)'
;MAAPIVRTMTSLPRPTAELSADEARRIALRAQGFLGAPDRRGGVRGVLRHLGAVQLDTISVLARSHELVPYARLGAVGRRTVDEAYWTPAPVGTAPPRPHAFEYWSHAACILPVEEWPHFAFRRRAYRARPHWNHALPDGTYDQVIKQLRAEGPLTATDLGGAKKTSEWWDWSGTKVAVERALMYGEVVCTERRGWKRVYDLAERAIPEALLHDDLDDTECLRRLVRLAGRSLGVGTRADIADYHRLRNDQVDAVIADSGLVPVTVQGWGKPAWADPEALETTPRGRHRTTLLSPFDSLVWDRARTERIFGFTHRLEAYVPKPKRVYGYFAMPVLAGGRLVGRVDPSREGTTLVAKQVTLDSPKSVPAVAQALLEAATWVNCTTIRVDRANTPLLRDTLTTTLNKSL
;
A
#
# COMPACT_ATOMS: atom_id res chain seq x y z
N MET A 1 12.46 28.52 -38.88
CA MET A 1 11.80 29.23 -37.77
C MET A 1 10.57 28.42 -37.40
N ALA A 2 10.61 27.70 -36.28
CA ALA A 2 9.48 26.95 -35.77
C ALA A 2 8.59 27.88 -34.94
N ALA A 3 7.29 27.90 -35.22
CA ALA A 3 6.33 28.68 -34.49
C ALA A 3 6.20 28.19 -33.03
N PRO A 4 6.03 29.08 -32.05
CA PRO A 4 5.83 28.65 -30.66
C PRO A 4 4.47 27.95 -30.51
N ILE A 5 4.49 26.73 -29.97
CA ILE A 5 3.29 26.02 -29.54
C ILE A 5 2.70 26.81 -28.37
N VAL A 6 1.67 27.59 -28.63
CA VAL A 6 0.84 28.22 -27.60
C VAL A 6 0.05 27.09 -26.91
N ARG A 7 0.49 26.66 -25.75
CA ARG A 7 -0.32 25.82 -24.85
C ARG A 7 -1.48 26.70 -24.38
N THR A 8 -2.65 26.48 -24.95
CA THR A 8 -3.92 26.95 -24.38
C THR A 8 -4.03 26.42 -22.99
N MET A 9 -3.99 27.28 -21.98
CA MET A 9 -4.39 26.92 -20.61
C MET A 9 -5.88 26.58 -20.68
N THR A 10 -6.18 25.28 -20.70
CA THR A 10 -7.56 24.79 -20.55
C THR A 10 -8.03 25.30 -19.18
N SER A 11 -9.05 26.14 -19.15
CA SER A 11 -9.64 26.62 -17.90
C SER A 11 -10.06 25.42 -17.08
N LEU A 12 -9.66 25.38 -15.80
CA LEU A 12 -10.07 24.33 -14.88
C LEU A 12 -11.60 24.22 -14.90
N PRO A 13 -12.17 23.01 -14.95
CA PRO A 13 -13.61 22.83 -14.92
C PRO A 13 -14.19 23.44 -13.64
N ARG A 14 -15.41 24.00 -13.72
CA ARG A 14 -16.07 24.59 -12.54
C ARG A 14 -16.27 23.50 -11.49
N PRO A 15 -15.96 23.79 -10.20
CA PRO A 15 -16.19 22.83 -9.12
C PRO A 15 -17.65 22.42 -9.03
N THR A 16 -17.90 21.13 -8.88
CA THR A 16 -19.23 20.57 -8.70
C THR A 16 -19.73 20.71 -7.26
N ALA A 17 -18.79 20.73 -6.31
CA ALA A 17 -19.08 20.87 -4.87
C ALA A 17 -17.93 21.61 -4.16
N GLU A 18 -18.30 22.27 -3.07
CA GLU A 18 -17.35 22.81 -2.09
C GLU A 18 -17.42 21.97 -0.81
N LEU A 19 -16.27 21.50 -0.34
CA LEU A 19 -16.13 20.67 0.85
C LEU A 19 -15.37 21.43 1.94
N SER A 20 -15.84 21.33 3.17
CA SER A 20 -15.04 21.68 4.33
C SER A 20 -13.87 20.71 4.51
N ALA A 21 -12.84 21.11 5.24
CA ALA A 21 -11.72 20.23 5.56
C ALA A 21 -12.16 18.98 6.38
N ASP A 22 -13.21 19.13 7.20
CA ASP A 22 -13.77 18.01 7.98
C ASP A 22 -14.50 17.00 7.10
N GLU A 23 -15.30 17.47 6.14
CA GLU A 23 -15.97 16.60 5.16
C GLU A 23 -14.96 15.87 4.29
N ALA A 24 -13.95 16.56 3.76
CA ALA A 24 -12.88 15.93 2.98
C ALA A 24 -12.16 14.84 3.78
N ARG A 25 -11.86 15.08 5.07
CA ARG A 25 -11.26 14.08 5.95
C ARG A 25 -12.17 12.87 6.17
N ARG A 26 -13.47 13.09 6.39
CA ARG A 26 -14.45 12.00 6.55
C ARG A 26 -14.61 11.18 5.28
N ILE A 27 -14.65 11.83 4.12
CA ILE A 27 -14.68 11.18 2.81
C ILE A 27 -13.43 10.30 2.65
N ALA A 28 -12.24 10.84 2.93
CA ALA A 28 -11.00 10.08 2.85
C ALA A 28 -10.97 8.88 3.81
N LEU A 29 -11.44 9.04 5.05
CA LEU A 29 -11.51 7.96 6.03
C LEU A 29 -12.50 6.86 5.59
N ARG A 30 -13.65 7.22 5.02
CA ARG A 30 -14.63 6.28 4.49
C ARG A 30 -14.06 5.51 3.29
N ALA A 31 -13.48 6.24 2.33
CA ALA A 31 -12.84 5.67 1.16
C ALA A 31 -11.66 4.75 1.49
N GLN A 32 -11.05 4.91 2.64
CA GLN A 32 -9.96 4.08 3.16
C GLN A 32 -10.42 3.01 4.15
N GLY A 33 -11.74 2.85 4.36
CA GLY A 33 -12.31 1.80 5.21
C GLY A 33 -12.19 2.03 6.72
N PHE A 34 -12.03 3.29 7.17
CA PHE A 34 -11.89 3.65 8.59
C PHE A 34 -13.08 4.37 9.20
N LEU A 35 -14.11 4.61 8.41
CA LEU A 35 -15.36 5.24 8.87
C LEU A 35 -16.55 4.37 8.47
N GLY A 36 -17.36 3.99 9.45
CA GLY A 36 -18.50 3.08 9.28
C GLY A 36 -18.16 1.65 9.72
N ALA A 37 -19.06 0.72 9.46
CA ALA A 37 -18.84 -0.69 9.74
C ALA A 37 -17.85 -1.27 8.70
N PRO A 38 -16.82 -2.01 9.13
CA PRO A 38 -15.94 -2.68 8.19
C PRO A 38 -16.73 -3.75 7.42
N ASP A 39 -16.51 -3.84 6.11
CA ASP A 39 -17.02 -4.97 5.32
C ASP A 39 -16.22 -6.24 5.65
N ARG A 40 -16.67 -6.93 6.68
CA ARG A 40 -16.07 -8.20 7.10
C ARG A 40 -16.40 -9.36 6.15
N ARG A 41 -17.45 -9.25 5.33
CA ARG A 41 -17.86 -10.32 4.39
C ARG A 41 -16.85 -10.47 3.26
N GLY A 42 -16.32 -9.34 2.77
CA GLY A 42 -15.25 -9.34 1.78
C GLY A 42 -13.90 -9.78 2.35
N GLY A 43 -13.71 -9.71 3.68
CA GLY A 43 -12.46 -10.08 4.36
C GLY A 43 -11.26 -9.34 3.79
N VAL A 44 -10.10 -9.99 3.81
CA VAL A 44 -8.83 -9.40 3.31
C VAL A 44 -8.91 -9.07 1.81
N ARG A 45 -9.57 -9.92 1.02
CA ARG A 45 -9.78 -9.67 -0.42
C ARG A 45 -10.69 -8.47 -0.67
N GLY A 46 -11.70 -8.28 0.18
CA GLY A 46 -12.55 -7.08 0.15
C GLY A 46 -11.76 -5.81 0.42
N VAL A 47 -10.88 -5.83 1.44
CA VAL A 47 -9.96 -4.72 1.72
C VAL A 47 -9.06 -4.43 0.51
N LEU A 48 -8.47 -5.46 -0.11
CA LEU A 48 -7.62 -5.27 -1.29
C LEU A 48 -8.38 -4.63 -2.46
N ARG A 49 -9.57 -5.13 -2.79
CA ARG A 49 -10.42 -4.56 -3.87
C ARG A 49 -10.86 -3.13 -3.58
N HIS A 50 -11.14 -2.84 -2.32
CA HIS A 50 -11.55 -1.50 -1.89
C HIS A 50 -10.41 -0.48 -2.02
N LEU A 51 -9.19 -0.88 -1.65
CA LEU A 51 -8.01 -0.04 -1.73
C LEU A 51 -7.34 -0.04 -3.12
N GLY A 52 -7.52 -1.09 -3.92
CA GLY A 52 -6.85 -1.27 -5.21
C GLY A 52 -5.34 -1.52 -5.13
N ALA A 53 -4.69 -1.26 -3.99
CA ALA A 53 -3.26 -1.52 -3.80
C ALA A 53 -2.92 -1.66 -2.32
N VAL A 54 -2.08 -2.65 -2.00
CA VAL A 54 -1.48 -2.84 -0.66
C VAL A 54 0.02 -2.95 -0.81
N GLN A 55 0.76 -2.01 -0.23
CA GLN A 55 2.22 -1.98 -0.35
C GLN A 55 2.87 -3.16 0.36
N LEU A 56 3.80 -3.80 -0.35
CA LEU A 56 4.73 -4.79 0.19
C LEU A 56 6.00 -4.12 0.71
N ASP A 57 6.44 -4.53 1.89
CA ASP A 57 7.72 -4.12 2.44
C ASP A 57 8.38 -5.25 3.23
N THR A 58 9.71 -5.24 3.27
CA THR A 58 10.50 -6.25 4.00
C THR A 58 10.58 -5.97 5.49
N ILE A 59 10.34 -4.73 5.93
CA ILE A 59 10.35 -4.35 7.34
C ILE A 59 9.20 -5.08 8.06
N SER A 60 9.55 -5.84 9.09
CA SER A 60 8.61 -6.60 9.91
C SER A 60 8.89 -6.32 11.38
N VAL A 61 8.14 -5.40 11.98
CA VAL A 61 8.29 -5.03 13.40
C VAL A 61 7.26 -5.76 14.25
N LEU A 62 5.96 -5.51 14.09
CA LEU A 62 4.88 -6.32 14.65
C LEU A 62 4.44 -7.37 13.62
N ALA A 63 4.30 -6.93 12.39
CA ALA A 63 3.96 -7.68 11.20
C ALA A 63 4.45 -6.93 9.96
N ARG A 64 4.32 -7.51 8.77
CA ARG A 64 4.63 -6.81 7.52
C ARG A 64 3.47 -5.91 7.08
N SER A 65 3.76 -4.98 6.18
CA SER A 65 2.78 -4.00 5.69
C SER A 65 1.50 -4.65 5.17
N HIS A 66 1.61 -5.72 4.37
CA HIS A 66 0.45 -6.42 3.80
C HIS A 66 -0.43 -7.14 4.85
N GLU A 67 0.10 -7.41 6.04
CA GLU A 67 -0.64 -7.93 7.19
C GLU A 67 -1.25 -6.78 8.02
N LEU A 68 -0.49 -5.68 8.21
CA LEU A 68 -0.91 -4.51 8.99
C LEU A 68 -2.08 -3.75 8.35
N VAL A 69 -2.13 -3.68 7.00
CA VAL A 69 -3.19 -2.96 6.28
C VAL A 69 -4.59 -3.58 6.50
N PRO A 70 -4.81 -4.89 6.30
CA PRO A 70 -6.08 -5.51 6.65
C PRO A 70 -6.34 -5.53 8.16
N TYR A 71 -5.33 -5.75 9.01
CA TYR A 71 -5.47 -5.64 10.47
C TYR A 71 -6.05 -4.29 10.87
N ALA A 72 -5.52 -3.19 10.35
CA ALA A 72 -5.97 -1.85 10.70
C ALA A 72 -7.47 -1.63 10.41
N ARG A 73 -8.05 -2.34 9.44
CA ARG A 73 -9.46 -2.21 9.03
C ARG A 73 -10.37 -3.26 9.66
N LEU A 74 -9.93 -4.50 9.69
CA LEU A 74 -10.74 -5.65 10.10
C LEU A 74 -10.55 -6.05 11.58
N GLY A 75 -9.45 -5.61 12.20
CA GLY A 75 -9.01 -6.07 13.52
C GLY A 75 -8.10 -7.30 13.41
N ALA A 76 -8.04 -8.10 14.46
CA ALA A 76 -7.18 -9.28 14.55
C ALA A 76 -7.55 -10.33 13.48
N VAL A 77 -6.87 -10.28 12.35
CA VAL A 77 -6.97 -11.26 11.26
C VAL A 77 -5.73 -12.14 11.30
N GLY A 78 -5.93 -13.46 11.26
CA GLY A 78 -4.82 -14.41 11.28
C GLY A 78 -3.87 -14.22 10.10
N ARG A 79 -2.57 -14.27 10.32
CA ARG A 79 -1.55 -14.10 9.27
C ARG A 79 -1.74 -15.07 8.11
N ARG A 80 -2.01 -16.33 8.43
CA ARG A 80 -2.30 -17.35 7.42
C ARG A 80 -3.49 -16.96 6.54
N THR A 81 -4.57 -16.43 7.12
CA THR A 81 -5.74 -15.94 6.38
C THR A 81 -5.36 -14.77 5.45
N VAL A 82 -4.43 -13.91 5.87
CA VAL A 82 -3.92 -12.82 5.03
C VAL A 82 -3.12 -13.37 3.85
N ASP A 83 -2.20 -14.28 4.11
CA ASP A 83 -1.36 -14.89 3.07
C ASP A 83 -2.21 -15.68 2.06
N GLU A 84 -3.15 -16.50 2.52
CA GLU A 84 -4.07 -17.26 1.68
C GLU A 84 -5.03 -16.38 0.87
N ALA A 85 -5.32 -15.16 1.31
CA ALA A 85 -6.12 -14.22 0.55
C ALA A 85 -5.36 -13.63 -0.64
N TYR A 86 -4.04 -13.46 -0.52
CA TYR A 86 -3.20 -12.87 -1.55
C TYR A 86 -2.51 -13.92 -2.42
N TRP A 87 -2.01 -14.98 -1.81
CA TRP A 87 -1.26 -16.04 -2.46
C TRP A 87 -1.93 -17.38 -2.14
N THR A 88 -2.71 -17.88 -3.07
CA THR A 88 -3.33 -19.20 -2.91
C THR A 88 -2.48 -20.23 -3.63
N PRO A 89 -1.66 -21.04 -2.93
CA PRO A 89 -0.89 -22.08 -3.56
C PRO A 89 -1.83 -23.11 -4.20
N ALA A 90 -1.48 -23.58 -5.39
CA ALA A 90 -2.18 -24.70 -6.01
C ALA A 90 -1.93 -25.98 -5.20
N PRO A 91 -2.94 -26.78 -4.90
CA PRO A 91 -2.73 -28.14 -4.43
C PRO A 91 -1.94 -28.92 -5.49
N VAL A 92 -0.96 -29.72 -5.04
CA VAL A 92 -0.16 -30.56 -5.94
C VAL A 92 -1.08 -31.43 -6.79
N GLY A 93 -0.91 -31.40 -8.12
CA GLY A 93 -1.68 -32.22 -9.06
C GLY A 93 -3.05 -31.66 -9.47
N THR A 94 -3.41 -30.46 -9.07
CA THR A 94 -4.62 -29.77 -9.52
C THR A 94 -4.25 -28.56 -10.39
N ALA A 95 -5.18 -28.15 -11.27
CA ALA A 95 -5.03 -26.87 -11.96
C ALA A 95 -4.85 -25.77 -10.91
N PRO A 96 -3.90 -24.83 -11.09
CA PRO A 96 -3.67 -23.75 -10.12
C PRO A 96 -4.99 -22.98 -9.92
N PRO A 97 -5.41 -22.75 -8.66
CA PRO A 97 -6.55 -21.90 -8.41
C PRO A 97 -6.23 -20.52 -9.02
N ARG A 98 -7.21 -19.93 -9.67
CA ARG A 98 -7.04 -18.60 -10.27
C ARG A 98 -6.64 -17.63 -9.16
N PRO A 99 -5.52 -16.89 -9.29
CA PRO A 99 -5.09 -15.95 -8.29
C PRO A 99 -6.14 -14.83 -8.15
N HIS A 100 -6.31 -14.34 -6.93
CA HIS A 100 -7.15 -13.18 -6.65
C HIS A 100 -6.36 -11.88 -6.65
N ALA A 101 -5.04 -11.98 -6.67
CA ALA A 101 -4.12 -10.86 -6.61
C ALA A 101 -2.84 -11.16 -7.37
N PHE A 102 -2.11 -10.13 -7.72
CA PHE A 102 -0.76 -10.22 -8.29
C PHE A 102 0.16 -9.18 -7.66
N GLU A 103 1.47 -9.45 -7.64
CA GLU A 103 2.47 -8.48 -7.21
C GLU A 103 2.98 -7.68 -8.39
N TYR A 104 2.92 -6.36 -8.28
CA TYR A 104 3.46 -5.47 -9.30
C TYR A 104 3.85 -4.11 -8.74
N TRP A 105 4.51 -3.30 -9.57
CA TRP A 105 4.86 -1.93 -9.26
C TRP A 105 3.66 -1.00 -9.45
N SER A 106 3.19 -0.41 -8.36
CA SER A 106 2.14 0.61 -8.31
C SER A 106 2.66 1.83 -7.54
N HIS A 107 2.18 2.14 -6.35
CA HIS A 107 2.81 3.15 -5.47
C HIS A 107 4.28 2.79 -5.16
N ALA A 108 4.51 1.54 -4.86
CA ALA A 108 5.80 0.87 -4.71
C ALA A 108 5.62 -0.57 -5.22
N ALA A 109 6.37 -1.56 -4.72
CA ALA A 109 5.99 -2.95 -4.85
C ALA A 109 4.69 -3.17 -4.08
N CYS A 110 3.63 -3.59 -4.76
CA CYS A 110 2.30 -3.76 -4.19
C CYS A 110 1.70 -5.11 -4.54
N ILE A 111 0.75 -5.54 -3.70
CA ILE A 111 -0.26 -6.53 -4.04
C ILE A 111 -1.43 -5.75 -4.66
N LEU A 112 -1.93 -6.22 -5.79
CA LEU A 112 -2.99 -5.61 -6.58
C LEU A 112 -4.08 -6.64 -6.85
N PRO A 113 -5.37 -6.27 -6.95
CA PRO A 113 -6.42 -7.18 -7.40
C PRO A 113 -6.11 -7.71 -8.78
N VAL A 114 -6.38 -8.99 -9.05
CA VAL A 114 -6.08 -9.59 -10.35
C VAL A 114 -6.87 -8.93 -11.49
N GLU A 115 -8.05 -8.42 -11.18
CA GLU A 115 -8.91 -7.68 -12.10
C GLU A 115 -8.25 -6.42 -12.66
N GLU A 116 -7.24 -5.88 -11.94
CA GLU A 116 -6.50 -4.70 -12.35
C GLU A 116 -5.31 -5.00 -13.28
N TRP A 117 -5.06 -6.27 -13.59
CA TRP A 117 -3.96 -6.67 -14.45
C TRP A 117 -3.91 -5.91 -15.78
N PRO A 118 -5.00 -5.76 -16.55
CA PRO A 118 -4.97 -5.02 -17.83
C PRO A 118 -4.59 -3.55 -17.67
N HIS A 119 -4.93 -2.93 -16.54
CA HIS A 119 -4.68 -1.49 -16.32
C HIS A 119 -3.18 -1.14 -16.19
N PHE A 120 -2.34 -2.13 -15.91
CA PHE A 120 -0.89 -1.97 -15.85
C PHE A 120 -0.17 -2.32 -17.17
N ALA A 121 -0.91 -2.59 -18.25
CA ALA A 121 -0.34 -2.91 -19.55
C ALA A 121 0.60 -1.80 -20.08
N PHE A 122 0.22 -0.52 -19.93
CA PHE A 122 1.06 0.61 -20.31
C PHE A 122 2.44 0.57 -19.64
N ARG A 123 2.50 0.12 -18.37
CA ARG A 123 3.75 0.02 -17.62
C ARG A 123 4.60 -1.15 -18.08
N ARG A 124 3.97 -2.29 -18.37
CA ARG A 124 4.67 -3.46 -18.97
C ARG A 124 5.24 -3.12 -20.33
N ARG A 125 4.49 -2.42 -21.20
CA ARG A 125 4.98 -1.90 -22.49
C ARG A 125 6.15 -0.93 -22.31
N ALA A 126 6.02 0.01 -21.38
CA ALA A 126 7.09 0.97 -21.07
C ALA A 126 8.37 0.29 -20.55
N TYR A 127 8.26 -0.77 -19.76
CA TYR A 127 9.42 -1.55 -19.33
C TYR A 127 10.07 -2.32 -20.48
N ARG A 128 9.28 -2.96 -21.36
CA ARG A 128 9.81 -3.68 -22.54
C ARG A 128 10.50 -2.73 -23.52
N ALA A 129 10.02 -1.51 -23.66
CA ALA A 129 10.59 -0.50 -24.55
C ALA A 129 11.89 0.15 -24.03
N ARG A 130 12.26 -0.06 -22.76
CA ARG A 130 13.50 0.50 -22.19
C ARG A 130 14.68 -0.42 -22.51
N PRO A 131 15.64 0.02 -23.35
CA PRO A 131 16.72 -0.86 -23.82
C PRO A 131 17.76 -1.22 -22.76
N HIS A 132 17.81 -0.49 -21.62
CA HIS A 132 18.89 -0.65 -20.65
C HIS A 132 18.35 -0.62 -19.20
N TRP A 133 18.26 -1.78 -18.60
CA TRP A 133 18.33 -1.94 -17.15
C TRP A 133 19.80 -1.96 -16.74
N ASN A 134 20.09 -1.40 -15.56
CA ASN A 134 21.45 -1.21 -15.04
C ASN A 134 22.29 -2.50 -14.89
N HIS A 135 21.76 -3.65 -15.29
CA HIS A 135 22.46 -4.93 -15.25
C HIS A 135 22.38 -5.62 -16.61
N ALA A 136 23.52 -5.75 -17.26
CA ALA A 136 23.64 -6.61 -18.43
C ALA A 136 23.34 -8.06 -18.02
N LEU A 137 22.54 -8.75 -18.83
CA LEU A 137 22.32 -10.18 -18.67
C LEU A 137 23.28 -10.92 -19.61
N PRO A 138 23.90 -12.01 -19.15
CA PRO A 138 24.57 -12.93 -20.07
C PRO A 138 23.58 -13.45 -21.11
N ASP A 139 24.06 -13.62 -22.32
CA ASP A 139 23.24 -14.10 -23.44
C ASP A 139 22.53 -15.41 -23.10
N GLY A 140 21.27 -15.51 -23.50
CA GLY A 140 20.43 -16.69 -23.27
C GLY A 140 19.91 -16.89 -21.85
N THR A 141 20.37 -16.12 -20.84
CA THR A 141 19.95 -16.28 -19.43
C THR A 141 18.43 -16.05 -19.27
N TYR A 142 17.90 -15.07 -19.97
CA TYR A 142 16.46 -14.77 -19.91
C TYR A 142 15.61 -15.93 -20.44
N ASP A 143 15.95 -16.40 -21.65
CA ASP A 143 15.24 -17.51 -22.31
C ASP A 143 15.34 -18.81 -21.52
N GLN A 144 16.50 -19.04 -20.88
CA GLN A 144 16.71 -20.21 -20.01
C GLN A 144 15.77 -20.17 -18.81
N VAL A 145 15.60 -19.02 -18.16
CA VAL A 145 14.67 -18.83 -17.01
C VAL A 145 13.24 -19.13 -17.44
N ILE A 146 12.79 -18.56 -18.57
CA ILE A 146 11.43 -18.80 -19.09
C ILE A 146 11.22 -20.26 -19.46
N LYS A 147 12.20 -20.88 -20.13
CA LYS A 147 12.16 -22.29 -20.50
C LYS A 147 12.09 -23.21 -19.28
N GLN A 148 12.86 -22.92 -18.24
CA GLN A 148 12.86 -23.69 -17.00
C GLN A 148 11.52 -23.58 -16.27
N LEU A 149 10.96 -22.37 -16.11
CA LEU A 149 9.61 -22.18 -15.55
C LEU A 149 8.53 -22.91 -16.36
N ARG A 150 8.69 -22.94 -17.69
CA ARG A 150 7.75 -23.66 -18.56
C ARG A 150 7.82 -25.18 -18.36
N ALA A 151 8.99 -25.73 -18.16
CA ALA A 151 9.23 -27.15 -17.99
C ALA A 151 8.92 -27.66 -16.58
N GLU A 152 9.32 -26.92 -15.54
CA GLU A 152 9.30 -27.38 -14.15
C GLU A 152 8.15 -26.81 -13.30
N GLY A 153 7.47 -25.73 -13.78
CA GLY A 153 6.41 -25.08 -13.06
C GLY A 153 6.90 -23.95 -12.14
N PRO A 154 6.17 -23.63 -11.06
CA PRO A 154 6.50 -22.51 -10.16
C PRO A 154 7.80 -22.73 -9.40
N LEU A 155 8.75 -21.78 -9.52
CA LEU A 155 10.10 -21.83 -8.93
C LEU A 155 10.46 -20.54 -8.21
N THR A 156 11.29 -20.64 -7.16
CA THR A 156 11.94 -19.47 -6.57
C THR A 156 13.17 -19.07 -7.39
N ALA A 157 13.65 -17.84 -7.21
CA ALA A 157 14.91 -17.42 -7.84
C ALA A 157 16.12 -18.31 -7.45
N THR A 158 16.06 -18.94 -6.27
CA THR A 158 17.09 -19.90 -5.81
C THR A 158 17.02 -21.21 -6.59
N ASP A 159 15.81 -21.74 -6.82
CA ASP A 159 15.57 -22.96 -7.61
C ASP A 159 16.00 -22.77 -9.06
N LEU A 160 15.81 -21.57 -9.60
CA LEU A 160 16.30 -21.16 -10.93
C LEU A 160 17.83 -21.00 -11.02
N GLY A 161 18.58 -21.30 -9.96
CA GLY A 161 20.04 -21.14 -9.92
C GLY A 161 20.51 -19.73 -9.53
N GLY A 162 19.62 -18.89 -9.03
CA GLY A 162 19.88 -17.51 -8.63
C GLY A 162 20.51 -17.35 -7.23
N ALA A 163 21.33 -18.29 -6.76
CA ALA A 163 22.03 -18.16 -5.50
C ALA A 163 23.02 -16.99 -5.52
N LYS A 164 23.17 -16.30 -4.37
CA LYS A 164 24.18 -15.24 -4.21
C LYS A 164 25.58 -15.83 -4.44
N LYS A 165 26.33 -15.20 -5.32
CA LYS A 165 27.74 -15.58 -5.59
C LYS A 165 28.74 -14.79 -4.74
N THR A 166 28.36 -13.65 -4.16
CA THR A 166 29.24 -12.75 -3.38
C THR A 166 28.57 -12.25 -2.13
N SER A 167 29.38 -11.66 -1.21
CA SER A 167 28.93 -11.06 0.04
C SER A 167 28.32 -9.66 -0.13
N GLU A 168 28.38 -9.06 -1.30
CA GLU A 168 27.88 -7.71 -1.54
C GLU A 168 26.36 -7.69 -1.67
N TRP A 169 25.74 -6.74 -0.98
CA TRP A 169 24.28 -6.59 -0.86
C TRP A 169 23.59 -6.38 -2.22
N TRP A 170 24.28 -5.80 -3.19
CA TRP A 170 23.74 -5.41 -4.51
C TRP A 170 24.08 -6.37 -5.66
N ASP A 171 24.85 -7.42 -5.40
CA ASP A 171 25.28 -8.36 -6.43
C ASP A 171 24.20 -9.43 -6.66
N TRP A 172 23.31 -9.12 -7.58
CA TRP A 172 22.30 -10.07 -8.05
C TRP A 172 22.87 -10.99 -9.12
N SER A 173 22.61 -12.29 -9.00
CA SER A 173 22.93 -13.22 -10.08
C SER A 173 22.17 -12.86 -11.36
N GLY A 174 22.72 -13.17 -12.54
CA GLY A 174 22.04 -12.97 -13.83
C GLY A 174 20.62 -13.56 -13.83
N THR A 175 20.45 -14.76 -13.27
CA THR A 175 19.14 -15.42 -13.11
C THR A 175 18.15 -14.59 -12.29
N LYS A 176 18.59 -13.98 -11.17
CA LYS A 176 17.73 -13.12 -10.36
C LYS A 176 17.29 -11.88 -11.13
N VAL A 177 18.21 -11.27 -11.88
CA VAL A 177 17.92 -10.12 -12.75
C VAL A 177 16.94 -10.53 -13.85
N ALA A 178 17.14 -11.69 -14.47
CA ALA A 178 16.29 -12.20 -15.55
C ALA A 178 14.84 -12.41 -15.08
N VAL A 179 14.63 -13.10 -13.95
CA VAL A 179 13.27 -13.37 -13.47
C VAL A 179 12.57 -12.10 -12.97
N GLU A 180 13.28 -11.15 -12.37
CA GLU A 180 12.69 -9.85 -12.00
C GLU A 180 12.36 -9.00 -13.24
N ARG A 181 13.15 -9.09 -14.29
CA ARG A 181 12.84 -8.47 -15.59
C ARG A 181 11.58 -9.08 -16.21
N ALA A 182 11.46 -10.41 -16.20
CA ALA A 182 10.28 -11.11 -16.68
C ALA A 182 9.02 -10.73 -15.87
N LEU A 183 9.15 -10.54 -14.56
CA LEU A 183 8.07 -10.01 -13.71
C LEU A 183 7.65 -8.59 -14.14
N MET A 184 8.59 -7.72 -14.44
CA MET A 184 8.29 -6.36 -14.91
C MET A 184 7.65 -6.34 -16.28
N TYR A 185 8.06 -7.25 -17.15
CA TYR A 185 7.48 -7.42 -18.49
C TYR A 185 6.08 -8.07 -18.44
N GLY A 186 5.72 -8.67 -17.29
CA GLY A 186 4.47 -9.39 -17.11
C GLY A 186 4.45 -10.76 -17.80
N GLU A 187 5.62 -11.35 -18.06
CA GLU A 187 5.74 -12.72 -18.58
C GLU A 187 5.70 -13.74 -17.43
N VAL A 188 6.11 -13.32 -16.23
CA VAL A 188 5.96 -14.09 -15.00
C VAL A 188 5.24 -13.28 -13.92
N VAL A 189 4.65 -13.98 -12.97
CA VAL A 189 4.01 -13.40 -11.78
C VAL A 189 4.48 -14.12 -10.52
N CYS A 190 4.33 -13.46 -9.37
CA CYS A 190 4.51 -14.11 -8.08
C CYS A 190 3.21 -14.79 -7.67
N THR A 191 3.21 -16.10 -7.57
CA THR A 191 2.02 -16.91 -7.23
C THR A 191 1.98 -17.29 -5.76
N GLU A 192 3.14 -17.30 -5.08
CA GLU A 192 3.29 -17.73 -3.69
C GLU A 192 4.52 -17.05 -3.07
N ARG A 193 4.56 -17.01 -1.73
CA ARG A 193 5.78 -16.66 -0.99
C ARG A 193 6.18 -17.76 -0.03
N ARG A 194 7.41 -18.28 -0.19
CA ARG A 194 8.02 -19.29 0.71
C ARG A 194 9.11 -18.63 1.53
N GLY A 195 8.91 -18.49 2.85
CA GLY A 195 9.86 -17.78 3.72
C GLY A 195 10.19 -16.38 3.21
N TRP A 196 9.20 -15.65 2.71
CA TRP A 196 9.30 -14.33 2.10
C TRP A 196 9.99 -14.28 0.72
N LYS A 197 10.47 -15.41 0.17
CA LYS A 197 10.95 -15.49 -1.21
C LYS A 197 9.77 -15.63 -2.15
N ARG A 198 9.80 -14.89 -3.27
CA ARG A 198 8.82 -15.05 -4.35
C ARG A 198 8.98 -16.41 -5.02
N VAL A 199 7.86 -17.04 -5.27
CA VAL A 199 7.72 -18.16 -6.20
C VAL A 199 7.13 -17.59 -7.47
N TYR A 200 7.83 -17.77 -8.57
CA TYR A 200 7.47 -17.23 -9.89
C TYR A 200 6.85 -18.32 -10.74
N ASP A 201 5.79 -17.97 -11.44
CA ASP A 201 5.23 -18.80 -12.50
C ASP A 201 4.91 -17.96 -13.73
N LEU A 202 4.71 -18.61 -14.88
CA LEU A 202 4.35 -17.93 -16.12
C LEU A 202 2.98 -17.23 -15.96
N ALA A 203 2.88 -16.00 -16.44
CA ALA A 203 1.63 -15.24 -16.41
C ALA A 203 0.51 -15.96 -17.18
N GLU A 204 0.85 -16.62 -18.31
CA GLU A 204 -0.08 -17.40 -19.10
C GLU A 204 -0.74 -18.57 -18.36
N ARG A 205 -0.12 -19.07 -17.27
CA ARG A 205 -0.70 -20.10 -16.40
C ARG A 205 -1.46 -19.52 -15.23
N ALA A 206 -1.00 -18.40 -14.70
CA ALA A 206 -1.48 -17.86 -13.45
C ALA A 206 -2.57 -16.80 -13.62
N ILE A 207 -2.50 -15.95 -14.65
CA ILE A 207 -3.49 -14.90 -14.88
C ILE A 207 -4.67 -15.47 -15.69
N PRO A 208 -5.92 -15.17 -15.33
CA PRO A 208 -7.07 -15.57 -16.13
C PRO A 208 -6.94 -15.09 -17.58
N GLU A 209 -7.22 -15.95 -18.54
CA GLU A 209 -7.05 -15.69 -19.97
C GLU A 209 -7.73 -14.37 -20.41
N ALA A 210 -8.94 -14.12 -19.92
CA ALA A 210 -9.68 -12.89 -20.23
C ALA A 210 -9.01 -11.59 -19.73
N LEU A 211 -8.06 -11.70 -18.77
CA LEU A 211 -7.30 -10.57 -18.22
C LEU A 211 -5.86 -10.55 -18.74
N LEU A 212 -5.38 -11.66 -19.29
CA LEU A 212 -3.99 -11.81 -19.73
C LEU A 212 -3.65 -10.90 -20.90
N HIS A 213 -4.59 -10.72 -21.81
CA HIS A 213 -4.41 -9.92 -23.01
C HIS A 213 -4.46 -8.43 -22.69
N ASP A 214 -3.37 -7.74 -22.98
CA ASP A 214 -3.21 -6.30 -22.74
C ASP A 214 -3.83 -5.46 -23.88
N ASP A 215 -5.11 -5.64 -24.12
CA ASP A 215 -5.83 -4.99 -25.24
C ASP A 215 -6.12 -3.51 -24.99
N LEU A 216 -5.95 -3.05 -23.75
CA LEU A 216 -6.13 -1.65 -23.38
C LEU A 216 -4.96 -0.79 -23.89
N ASP A 217 -5.28 0.29 -24.58
CA ASP A 217 -4.29 1.31 -24.90
C ASP A 217 -3.80 2.07 -23.65
N ASP A 218 -2.73 2.84 -23.78
CA ASP A 218 -2.12 3.53 -22.65
C ASP A 218 -3.09 4.57 -22.03
N THR A 219 -3.89 5.23 -22.84
CA THR A 219 -4.87 6.25 -22.39
C THR A 219 -5.95 5.62 -21.53
N GLU A 220 -6.50 4.49 -21.98
CA GLU A 220 -7.52 3.75 -21.22
C GLU A 220 -6.94 3.15 -19.94
N CYS A 221 -5.72 2.61 -19.95
CA CYS A 221 -5.02 2.19 -18.75
C CYS A 221 -4.92 3.32 -17.73
N LEU A 222 -4.44 4.49 -18.17
CA LEU A 222 -4.29 5.66 -17.31
C LEU A 222 -5.63 6.16 -16.78
N ARG A 223 -6.65 6.23 -17.64
CA ARG A 223 -8.00 6.67 -17.27
C ARG A 223 -8.58 5.81 -16.15
N ARG A 224 -8.45 4.48 -16.26
CA ARG A 224 -8.92 3.54 -15.23
C ARG A 224 -8.14 3.66 -13.94
N LEU A 225 -6.82 3.77 -14.00
CA LEU A 225 -5.98 3.94 -12.81
C LEU A 225 -6.26 5.28 -12.09
N VAL A 226 -6.51 6.36 -12.82
CA VAL A 226 -6.90 7.66 -12.25
C VAL A 226 -8.25 7.54 -11.54
N ARG A 227 -9.25 6.86 -12.13
CA ARG A 227 -10.53 6.58 -11.48
C ARG A 227 -10.35 5.75 -10.21
N LEU A 228 -9.59 4.66 -10.25
CA LEU A 228 -9.32 3.81 -9.09
C LEU A 228 -8.63 4.58 -7.96
N ALA A 229 -7.61 5.39 -8.29
CA ALA A 229 -6.95 6.24 -7.32
C ALA A 229 -7.92 7.23 -6.66
N GLY A 230 -8.75 7.92 -7.45
CA GLY A 230 -9.75 8.85 -6.94
C GLY A 230 -10.78 8.16 -6.04
N ARG A 231 -11.26 6.99 -6.42
CA ARG A 231 -12.18 6.17 -5.64
C ARG A 231 -11.57 5.71 -4.31
N SER A 232 -10.32 5.22 -4.34
CA SER A 232 -9.60 4.79 -3.13
C SER A 232 -9.25 5.95 -2.20
N LEU A 233 -8.98 7.14 -2.74
CA LEU A 233 -8.71 8.35 -1.98
C LEU A 233 -9.98 9.05 -1.48
N GLY A 234 -11.13 8.84 -2.15
CA GLY A 234 -12.39 9.53 -1.97
C GLY A 234 -12.36 10.97 -2.48
N VAL A 235 -11.40 11.74 -2.07
CA VAL A 235 -11.08 13.09 -2.55
C VAL A 235 -9.57 13.30 -2.56
N GLY A 236 -9.02 13.92 -3.59
CA GLY A 236 -7.59 14.18 -3.71
C GLY A 236 -7.27 15.27 -4.71
N THR A 237 -6.10 15.88 -4.55
CA THR A 237 -5.52 16.74 -5.57
C THR A 237 -4.97 15.89 -6.72
N ARG A 238 -4.66 16.54 -7.85
CA ARG A 238 -3.96 15.89 -8.97
C ARG A 238 -2.72 15.10 -8.51
N ALA A 239 -1.93 15.69 -7.63
CA ALA A 239 -0.71 15.05 -7.12
C ALA A 239 -1.00 13.82 -6.27
N ASP A 240 -2.05 13.85 -5.45
CA ASP A 240 -2.48 12.69 -4.64
C ASP A 240 -2.92 11.53 -5.54
N ILE A 241 -3.70 11.84 -6.58
CA ILE A 241 -4.19 10.85 -7.56
C ILE A 241 -3.00 10.24 -8.32
N ALA A 242 -2.06 11.08 -8.75
CA ALA A 242 -0.85 10.64 -9.43
C ALA A 242 0.01 9.72 -8.54
N ASP A 243 0.20 10.12 -7.28
CA ASP A 243 1.05 9.38 -6.33
C ASP A 243 0.50 7.97 -6.02
N TYR A 244 -0.82 7.79 -6.04
CA TYR A 244 -1.45 6.51 -5.67
C TYR A 244 -0.94 5.32 -6.49
N HIS A 245 -0.77 5.51 -7.79
CA HIS A 245 -0.22 4.50 -8.71
C HIS A 245 1.11 4.92 -9.34
N ARG A 246 1.81 5.91 -8.77
CA ARG A 246 3.07 6.46 -9.32
C ARG A 246 2.94 6.86 -10.79
N LEU A 247 1.87 7.54 -11.13
CA LEU A 247 1.70 8.18 -12.42
C LEU A 247 2.42 9.54 -12.43
N ARG A 248 2.77 10.02 -13.62
CA ARG A 248 3.21 11.40 -13.79
C ARG A 248 2.02 12.34 -13.82
N ASN A 249 2.23 13.58 -13.40
CA ASN A 249 1.16 14.59 -13.39
C ASN A 249 0.57 14.83 -14.80
N ASP A 250 1.42 14.84 -15.85
CA ASP A 250 0.98 14.98 -17.24
C ASP A 250 0.12 13.80 -17.71
N GLN A 251 0.37 12.59 -17.22
CA GLN A 251 -0.46 11.42 -17.49
C GLN A 251 -1.86 11.55 -16.84
N VAL A 252 -1.91 12.09 -15.62
CA VAL A 252 -3.20 12.36 -14.95
C VAL A 252 -3.95 13.46 -15.69
N ASP A 253 -3.28 14.57 -16.04
CA ASP A 253 -3.89 15.70 -16.76
C ASP A 253 -4.52 15.26 -18.09
N ALA A 254 -3.91 14.30 -18.76
CA ALA A 254 -4.39 13.80 -20.05
C ALA A 254 -5.73 13.06 -19.97
N VAL A 255 -6.11 12.50 -18.80
CA VAL A 255 -7.27 11.60 -18.70
C VAL A 255 -8.24 11.94 -17.58
N ILE A 256 -7.91 12.90 -16.72
CA ILE A 256 -8.71 13.15 -15.50
C ILE A 256 -10.13 13.64 -15.82
N ALA A 257 -10.30 14.40 -16.91
CA ALA A 257 -11.61 14.89 -17.35
C ALA A 257 -12.57 13.77 -17.73
N ASP A 258 -12.03 12.67 -18.27
CA ASP A 258 -12.81 11.51 -18.74
C ASP A 258 -12.76 10.33 -17.76
N SER A 259 -12.13 10.52 -16.59
CA SER A 259 -11.96 9.47 -15.58
C SER A 259 -13.26 9.17 -14.81
N GLY A 260 -14.26 10.03 -14.89
CA GLY A 260 -15.49 9.97 -14.10
C GLY A 260 -15.35 10.54 -12.70
N LEU A 261 -14.19 11.13 -12.35
CA LEU A 261 -14.04 11.93 -11.15
C LEU A 261 -14.59 13.34 -11.37
N VAL A 262 -15.17 13.94 -10.34
CA VAL A 262 -15.76 15.28 -10.42
C VAL A 262 -14.86 16.31 -9.74
N PRO A 263 -14.68 17.52 -10.33
CA PRO A 263 -13.91 18.59 -9.75
C PRO A 263 -14.61 19.15 -8.50
N VAL A 264 -13.84 19.36 -7.43
CA VAL A 264 -14.32 19.94 -6.16
C VAL A 264 -13.32 20.97 -5.63
N THR A 265 -13.81 21.86 -4.77
CA THR A 265 -12.94 22.68 -3.91
C THR A 265 -12.97 22.16 -2.49
N VAL A 266 -11.85 22.22 -1.80
CA VAL A 266 -11.76 21.88 -0.37
C VAL A 266 -11.16 23.05 0.39
N GLN A 267 -11.85 23.51 1.43
CA GLN A 267 -11.41 24.61 2.26
C GLN A 267 -10.00 24.39 2.81
N GLY A 268 -9.14 25.36 2.65
CA GLY A 268 -7.76 25.34 3.14
C GLY A 268 -6.77 24.54 2.27
N TRP A 269 -7.18 23.90 1.16
CA TRP A 269 -6.22 23.15 0.34
C TRP A 269 -5.47 24.05 -0.66
N GLY A 270 -6.06 25.18 -1.08
CA GLY A 270 -5.44 26.12 -2.03
C GLY A 270 -5.10 25.53 -3.39
N LYS A 271 -5.65 24.34 -3.72
CA LYS A 271 -5.42 23.59 -4.96
C LYS A 271 -6.71 22.95 -5.43
N PRO A 272 -6.93 22.80 -6.75
CA PRO A 272 -8.01 22.00 -7.29
C PRO A 272 -7.94 20.55 -6.79
N ALA A 273 -9.11 19.98 -6.54
CA ALA A 273 -9.24 18.60 -6.13
C ALA A 273 -10.33 17.89 -6.96
N TRP A 274 -10.30 16.59 -6.94
CA TRP A 274 -11.29 15.73 -7.59
C TRP A 274 -11.78 14.73 -6.57
N ALA A 275 -13.06 14.41 -6.65
CA ALA A 275 -13.70 13.42 -5.79
C ALA A 275 -14.35 12.31 -6.61
N ASP A 276 -14.46 11.14 -6.00
CA ASP A 276 -15.36 10.11 -6.49
C ASP A 276 -16.80 10.61 -6.31
N PRO A 277 -17.63 10.63 -7.39
CA PRO A 277 -19.02 11.10 -7.27
C PRO A 277 -19.82 10.34 -6.22
N GLU A 278 -19.64 9.01 -6.09
CA GLU A 278 -20.31 8.20 -5.06
C GLU A 278 -19.96 8.65 -3.62
N ALA A 279 -18.75 9.19 -3.43
CA ALA A 279 -18.33 9.71 -2.13
C ALA A 279 -19.02 11.02 -1.73
N LEU A 280 -19.62 11.73 -2.70
CA LEU A 280 -20.33 12.99 -2.49
C LEU A 280 -21.85 12.81 -2.27
N GLU A 281 -22.42 11.64 -2.62
CA GLU A 281 -23.86 11.41 -2.52
C GLU A 281 -24.41 11.51 -1.10
N THR A 282 -23.58 11.16 -0.12
CA THR A 282 -23.98 11.20 1.29
C THR A 282 -22.86 11.72 2.18
N THR A 283 -23.19 12.55 3.17
CA THR A 283 -22.24 12.93 4.21
C THR A 283 -21.75 11.68 4.97
N PRO A 284 -20.45 11.37 4.96
CA PRO A 284 -19.93 10.19 5.63
C PRO A 284 -20.20 10.23 7.13
N ARG A 285 -20.94 9.26 7.61
CA ARG A 285 -21.29 9.07 9.04
C ARG A 285 -20.87 7.67 9.47
N GLY A 286 -20.71 7.46 10.78
CA GLY A 286 -20.44 6.16 11.33
C GLY A 286 -19.38 6.19 12.44
N ARG A 287 -19.10 5.01 12.97
CA ARG A 287 -18.10 4.85 14.03
C ARG A 287 -16.69 4.91 13.41
N HIS A 288 -15.82 5.65 14.05
CA HIS A 288 -14.40 5.67 13.69
C HIS A 288 -13.67 4.46 14.26
N ARG A 289 -12.77 3.90 13.47
CA ARG A 289 -11.84 2.87 13.92
C ARG A 289 -10.74 3.47 14.78
N THR A 290 -10.39 2.81 15.89
CA THR A 290 -9.16 3.08 16.66
C THR A 290 -8.16 1.98 16.37
N THR A 291 -6.96 2.32 15.89
CA THR A 291 -5.95 1.31 15.47
C THR A 291 -4.57 1.92 15.25
N LEU A 292 -3.53 1.07 15.20
CA LEU A 292 -2.21 1.42 14.70
C LEU A 292 -2.18 1.27 13.17
N LEU A 293 -1.59 2.24 12.49
CA LEU A 293 -1.41 2.21 11.04
C LEU A 293 0.03 1.81 10.68
N SER A 294 0.18 0.97 9.66
CA SER A 294 1.49 0.81 9.03
C SER A 294 1.97 2.15 8.47
N PRO A 295 3.25 2.51 8.57
CA PRO A 295 3.80 3.66 7.84
C PRO A 295 3.61 3.59 6.31
N PHE A 296 3.32 2.40 5.80
CA PHE A 296 3.06 2.11 4.40
C PHE A 296 1.56 1.96 4.07
N ASP A 297 0.67 2.28 5.01
CA ASP A 297 -0.78 2.27 4.77
C ASP A 297 -1.16 3.38 3.79
N SER A 298 -2.05 3.07 2.84
CA SER A 298 -2.48 4.02 1.81
C SER A 298 -3.13 5.30 2.35
N LEU A 299 -3.63 5.28 3.58
CA LEU A 299 -4.13 6.49 4.25
C LEU A 299 -3.01 7.50 4.54
N VAL A 300 -1.77 7.02 4.82
CA VAL A 300 -0.67 7.84 5.33
C VAL A 300 0.64 7.76 4.52
N TRP A 301 0.73 6.95 3.48
CA TRP A 301 1.97 6.79 2.71
C TRP A 301 2.38 8.05 1.94
N ASP A 302 1.41 8.88 1.46
CA ASP A 302 1.68 10.23 0.96
C ASP A 302 1.71 11.21 2.12
N ARG A 303 2.88 11.70 2.44
CA ARG A 303 3.13 12.58 3.59
C ARG A 303 2.50 13.95 3.43
N ALA A 304 2.53 14.54 2.24
CA ALA A 304 1.94 15.85 1.97
C ALA A 304 0.41 15.79 2.09
N ARG A 305 -0.20 14.72 1.61
CA ARG A 305 -1.63 14.46 1.80
C ARG A 305 -1.95 14.23 3.27
N THR A 306 -1.17 13.43 4.00
CA THR A 306 -1.36 13.16 5.42
C THR A 306 -1.34 14.45 6.24
N GLU A 307 -0.39 15.32 5.98
CA GLU A 307 -0.30 16.63 6.64
C GLU A 307 -1.51 17.52 6.30
N ARG A 308 -1.90 17.58 5.04
CA ARG A 308 -3.03 18.39 4.58
C ARG A 308 -4.37 17.94 5.16
N ILE A 309 -4.62 16.62 5.28
CA ILE A 309 -5.89 16.07 5.77
C ILE A 309 -5.96 16.04 7.29
N PHE A 310 -4.87 15.71 7.95
CA PHE A 310 -4.86 15.43 9.40
C PHE A 310 -4.08 16.47 10.21
N GLY A 311 -3.34 17.40 9.60
CA GLY A 311 -2.39 18.27 10.30
C GLY A 311 -1.26 17.47 10.96
N PHE A 312 -0.95 16.28 10.44
CA PHE A 312 -0.03 15.34 11.07
C PHE A 312 1.20 15.12 10.20
N THR A 313 2.36 15.58 10.68
CA THR A 313 3.64 15.35 10.02
C THR A 313 4.05 13.89 10.20
N HIS A 314 3.99 13.09 9.14
CA HIS A 314 4.39 11.68 9.14
C HIS A 314 5.78 11.50 8.52
N ARG A 315 6.66 10.77 9.23
CA ARG A 315 8.00 10.45 8.75
C ARG A 315 8.39 9.05 9.16
N LEU A 316 8.77 8.22 8.19
CA LEU A 316 9.41 6.93 8.47
C LEU A 316 10.92 7.15 8.66
N GLU A 317 11.45 6.73 9.80
CA GLU A 317 12.85 6.92 10.16
C GLU A 317 13.68 5.61 10.13
N ALA A 318 13.16 4.56 9.49
CA ALA A 318 13.84 3.28 9.37
C ALA A 318 15.24 3.41 8.73
N TYR A 319 15.40 4.33 7.79
CA TYR A 319 16.67 4.60 7.10
C TYR A 319 17.47 5.74 7.72
N VAL A 320 16.97 6.37 8.79
CA VAL A 320 17.69 7.40 9.54
C VAL A 320 18.61 6.73 10.55
N PRO A 321 19.89 7.14 10.69
CA PRO A 321 20.78 6.63 11.72
C PRO A 321 20.17 6.75 13.12
N LYS A 322 20.30 5.71 13.93
CA LYS A 322 19.64 5.61 15.25
C LYS A 322 19.74 6.87 16.13
N PRO A 323 20.90 7.56 16.25
CA PRO A 323 21.02 8.76 17.08
C PRO A 323 20.23 9.97 16.56
N LYS A 324 19.84 9.98 15.27
CA LYS A 324 19.11 11.08 14.62
C LYS A 324 17.60 10.84 14.52
N ARG A 325 17.11 9.70 15.02
CA ARG A 325 15.68 9.38 15.01
C ARG A 325 14.97 10.17 16.10
N VAL A 326 13.86 10.81 15.71
CA VAL A 326 13.01 11.59 16.61
C VAL A 326 11.86 10.73 17.12
N TYR A 327 11.27 9.92 16.26
CA TYR A 327 10.05 9.15 16.56
C TYR A 327 10.30 7.64 16.70
N GLY A 328 11.46 7.17 16.29
CA GLY A 328 11.83 5.76 16.36
C GLY A 328 12.08 5.11 15.00
N TYR A 329 12.24 3.79 15.00
CA TYR A 329 12.58 3.03 13.80
C TYR A 329 11.38 2.85 12.86
N PHE A 330 10.24 2.45 13.41
CA PHE A 330 9.03 2.11 12.67
C PHE A 330 7.81 2.76 13.33
N ALA A 331 7.88 4.08 13.48
CA ALA A 331 6.84 4.83 14.16
C ALA A 331 5.49 4.71 13.45
N MET A 332 4.56 3.98 14.06
CA MET A 332 3.21 3.70 13.57
C MET A 332 2.25 4.80 14.03
N PRO A 333 1.60 5.54 13.12
CA PRO A 333 0.54 6.48 13.51
C PRO A 333 -0.61 5.79 14.22
N VAL A 334 -1.21 6.47 15.20
CA VAL A 334 -2.42 6.02 15.89
C VAL A 334 -3.61 6.78 15.35
N LEU A 335 -4.52 6.07 14.71
CA LEU A 335 -5.81 6.59 14.26
C LEU A 335 -6.83 6.42 15.41
N ALA A 336 -7.50 7.50 15.83
CA ALA A 336 -8.58 7.46 16.78
C ALA A 336 -9.53 8.64 16.57
N GLY A 337 -10.84 8.41 16.67
CA GLY A 337 -11.85 9.46 16.49
C GLY A 337 -11.77 10.17 15.12
N GLY A 338 -11.25 9.51 14.12
CA GLY A 338 -11.04 10.08 12.78
C GLY A 338 -9.88 11.07 12.67
N ARG A 339 -8.93 11.03 13.62
CA ARG A 339 -7.71 11.86 13.65
C ARG A 339 -6.50 11.00 13.92
N LEU A 340 -5.33 11.44 13.45
CA LEU A 340 -4.06 10.89 13.86
C LEU A 340 -3.65 11.59 15.17
N VAL A 341 -3.70 10.85 16.27
CA VAL A 341 -3.57 11.42 17.64
C VAL A 341 -2.18 11.25 18.24
N GLY A 342 -1.28 10.65 17.49
CA GLY A 342 0.10 10.37 17.90
C GLY A 342 0.70 9.22 17.14
N ARG A 343 1.80 8.70 17.64
CA ARG A 343 2.53 7.55 17.06
C ARG A 343 3.21 6.70 18.12
N VAL A 344 3.41 5.44 17.80
CA VAL A 344 4.12 4.46 18.62
C VAL A 344 5.22 3.83 17.77
N ASP A 345 6.44 3.75 18.29
CA ASP A 345 7.51 2.90 17.75
C ASP A 345 7.50 1.56 18.50
N PRO A 346 6.84 0.52 17.97
CA PRO A 346 6.73 -0.74 18.67
C PRO A 346 7.90 -1.66 18.40
N SER A 347 8.05 -2.68 19.24
CA SER A 347 8.79 -3.90 18.92
C SER A 347 8.18 -5.08 19.68
N ARG A 348 8.64 -6.27 19.34
CA ARG A 348 8.27 -7.48 20.05
C ARG A 348 9.50 -8.10 20.69
N GLU A 349 9.41 -8.41 22.00
CA GLU A 349 10.43 -9.09 22.79
C GLU A 349 9.79 -10.30 23.47
N GLY A 350 9.95 -11.48 22.89
CA GLY A 350 9.27 -12.68 23.33
C GLY A 350 7.75 -12.51 23.26
N THR A 351 7.08 -12.60 24.41
CA THR A 351 5.65 -12.39 24.59
C THR A 351 5.28 -10.97 25.04
N THR A 352 6.24 -10.03 24.99
CA THR A 352 6.03 -8.63 25.36
C THR A 352 5.96 -7.74 24.11
N LEU A 353 4.90 -6.96 23.97
CA LEU A 353 4.86 -5.82 23.06
C LEU A 353 5.51 -4.64 23.75
N VAL A 354 6.58 -4.13 23.18
CA VAL A 354 7.32 -2.98 23.72
C VAL A 354 7.00 -1.74 22.91
N ALA A 355 6.38 -0.74 23.52
CA ALA A 355 6.25 0.61 22.98
C ALA A 355 7.54 1.40 23.34
N LYS A 356 8.56 1.28 22.47
CA LYS A 356 9.88 1.91 22.68
C LYS A 356 9.81 3.41 22.80
N GLN A 357 8.96 4.02 21.96
CA GLN A 357 8.69 5.44 21.97
C GLN A 357 7.22 5.68 21.67
N VAL A 358 6.56 6.45 22.51
CA VAL A 358 5.19 6.93 22.31
C VAL A 358 5.23 8.46 22.24
N THR A 359 4.67 9.01 21.16
CA THR A 359 4.55 10.46 20.97
C THR A 359 3.07 10.79 20.75
N LEU A 360 2.45 11.54 21.66
CA LEU A 360 1.04 11.94 21.61
C LEU A 360 0.92 13.44 21.50
N ASP A 361 -0.07 13.90 20.75
CA ASP A 361 -0.39 15.31 20.60
C ASP A 361 -1.13 15.85 21.85
N SER A 362 -1.81 14.97 22.60
CA SER A 362 -2.56 15.32 23.80
C SER A 362 -2.64 14.13 24.78
N PRO A 363 -2.55 14.38 26.10
CA PRO A 363 -2.82 13.34 27.11
C PRO A 363 -4.21 12.73 27.04
N LYS A 364 -5.19 13.46 26.47
CA LYS A 364 -6.56 12.95 26.25
C LYS A 364 -6.61 11.74 25.32
N SER A 365 -5.56 11.51 24.54
CA SER A 365 -5.46 10.37 23.61
C SER A 365 -4.98 9.07 24.28
N VAL A 366 -4.56 9.09 25.53
CA VAL A 366 -4.04 7.92 26.26
C VAL A 366 -4.99 6.71 26.20
N PRO A 367 -6.31 6.84 26.47
CA PRO A 367 -7.21 5.69 26.43
C PRO A 367 -7.29 5.05 25.03
N ALA A 368 -7.30 5.86 23.98
CA ALA A 368 -7.33 5.36 22.59
C ALA A 368 -6.04 4.65 22.22
N VAL A 369 -4.89 5.17 22.66
CA VAL A 369 -3.58 4.54 22.42
C VAL A 369 -3.45 3.24 23.20
N ALA A 370 -3.90 3.20 24.44
CA ALA A 370 -3.95 1.97 25.23
C ALA A 370 -4.81 0.90 24.55
N GLN A 371 -5.99 1.25 24.08
CA GLN A 371 -6.86 0.35 23.31
C GLN A 371 -6.16 -0.20 22.05
N ALA A 372 -5.50 0.66 21.28
CA ALA A 372 -4.78 0.24 20.07
C ALA A 372 -3.60 -0.69 20.36
N LEU A 373 -2.87 -0.45 21.46
CA LEU A 373 -1.77 -1.29 21.91
C LEU A 373 -2.25 -2.66 22.42
N LEU A 374 -3.36 -2.71 23.16
CA LEU A 374 -3.97 -3.96 23.65
C LEU A 374 -4.43 -4.84 22.48
N GLU A 375 -5.12 -4.25 21.50
CA GLU A 375 -5.55 -4.97 20.32
C GLU A 375 -4.35 -5.50 19.50
N ALA A 376 -3.31 -4.68 19.34
CA ALA A 376 -2.10 -5.07 18.64
C ALA A 376 -1.35 -6.18 19.38
N ALA A 377 -1.23 -6.10 20.71
CA ALA A 377 -0.59 -7.11 21.53
C ALA A 377 -1.29 -8.47 21.40
N THR A 378 -2.62 -8.47 21.55
CA THR A 378 -3.44 -9.68 21.36
C THR A 378 -3.25 -10.28 19.97
N TRP A 379 -3.25 -9.45 18.92
CA TRP A 379 -3.08 -9.90 17.53
C TRP A 379 -1.73 -10.58 17.28
N VAL A 380 -0.66 -10.07 17.90
CA VAL A 380 0.69 -10.64 17.73
C VAL A 380 1.07 -11.66 18.81
N ASN A 381 0.08 -12.16 19.58
CA ASN A 381 0.27 -13.11 20.67
C ASN A 381 1.25 -12.63 21.75
N CYS A 382 1.18 -11.33 22.10
CA CYS A 382 1.85 -10.79 23.28
C CYS A 382 0.89 -10.77 24.47
N THR A 383 1.35 -11.23 25.61
CA THR A 383 0.60 -11.30 26.86
C THR A 383 0.88 -10.12 27.78
N THR A 384 1.92 -9.35 27.49
CA THR A 384 2.33 -8.19 28.26
C THR A 384 2.64 -7.01 27.34
N ILE A 385 2.48 -5.79 27.88
CA ILE A 385 2.84 -4.54 27.19
C ILE A 385 3.77 -3.74 28.11
N ARG A 386 4.86 -3.25 27.55
CA ARG A 386 5.81 -2.37 28.24
C ARG A 386 5.95 -1.05 27.48
N VAL A 387 5.91 0.07 28.20
CA VAL A 387 6.15 1.40 27.64
C VAL A 387 7.53 1.88 28.12
N ASP A 388 8.50 1.97 27.22
CA ASP A 388 9.85 2.40 27.58
C ASP A 388 9.94 3.91 27.70
N ARG A 389 9.41 4.66 26.72
CA ARG A 389 9.47 6.12 26.68
C ARG A 389 8.19 6.73 26.13
N ALA A 390 7.85 7.93 26.61
CA ALA A 390 6.82 8.80 26.05
C ALA A 390 7.31 10.25 26.01
N ASN A 391 6.51 11.18 25.45
CA ASN A 391 6.85 12.61 25.43
C ASN A 391 7.29 13.14 26.79
N THR A 392 6.61 12.70 27.86
CA THR A 392 6.94 13.07 29.25
C THR A 392 6.86 11.83 30.14
N PRO A 393 7.58 11.80 31.29
CA PRO A 393 7.45 10.73 32.27
C PRO A 393 6.00 10.54 32.74
N LEU A 394 5.29 11.64 33.01
CA LEU A 394 3.87 11.59 33.44
C LEU A 394 2.97 10.89 32.40
N LEU A 395 3.18 11.16 31.11
CA LEU A 395 2.42 10.50 30.05
C LEU A 395 2.71 9.01 29.97
N ARG A 396 3.98 8.61 30.12
CA ARG A 396 4.39 7.20 30.18
C ARG A 396 3.68 6.50 31.34
N ASP A 397 3.73 7.09 32.54
CA ASP A 397 3.19 6.48 33.75
C ASP A 397 1.66 6.40 33.68
N THR A 398 1.00 7.42 33.12
CA THR A 398 -0.44 7.42 32.87
C THR A 398 -0.84 6.32 31.88
N LEU A 399 -0.10 6.16 30.78
CA LEU A 399 -0.37 5.12 29.79
C LEU A 399 -0.13 3.73 30.37
N THR A 400 0.97 3.53 31.11
CA THR A 400 1.27 2.26 31.81
C THR A 400 0.17 1.89 32.80
N THR A 401 -0.29 2.84 33.61
CA THR A 401 -1.40 2.63 34.55
C THR A 401 -2.71 2.26 33.83
N THR A 402 -2.99 2.91 32.70
CA THR A 402 -4.19 2.62 31.89
C THR A 402 -4.12 1.21 31.30
N LEU A 403 -2.97 0.80 30.79
CA LEU A 403 -2.75 -0.55 30.25
C LEU A 403 -2.93 -1.62 31.34
N ASN A 404 -2.33 -1.43 32.52
CA ASN A 404 -2.42 -2.39 33.62
C ASN A 404 -3.84 -2.57 34.20
N LYS A 405 -4.73 -1.59 34.03
CA LYS A 405 -6.14 -1.71 34.44
C LYS A 405 -6.99 -2.47 33.41
N SER A 406 -6.47 -2.69 32.22
CA SER A 406 -7.20 -3.26 31.08
C SER A 406 -6.69 -4.65 30.68
N LEU A 407 -5.54 -5.09 31.22
CA LEU A 407 -5.00 -6.44 31.16
C LEU A 407 -5.58 -7.30 32.31
#